data_bce88a7ed01ee12bcb25efbd6d31b3c5
#
_entry.id   bce88a7ed01ee12bcb25efbd6d31b3c5
#
_cell.length_a   1.000
_cell.length_b   1.000
_cell.length_c   1.000
_cell.angle_alpha   90.00
_cell.angle_beta   90.00
_cell.angle_gamma   90.00
#
_symmetry.space_group_name_H-M   'P 1'
#
loop_
_entity.id
_entity.type
_entity.pdbx_description
1 polymer ?
#
loop_
_entity_poly.entity_id
_entity_poly.type
_entity_poly.pdbx_seq_one_letter_code
_entity_poly.pdbx_strand_id
1 'polypeptide(L)'
;AASDVYKRQGIIVLPGEVKPGTLAKDYYNIKSDYVLEVDITPNRIDAASHYGVARDLAAYLTQRGKDAGLHRPSVNDFAIDRKEGGIDVDVANHEACIRYSGVTMRNVKVAESPDWLKQRLSAIGLRPINNVVDITNYILHATGQPLHCFDLNRIAGGKVIVKPAVEGEKFVTLDEVERTLTSNDLMICNEKESMCIAGVFGGLKSGVTNDTTDICLLYTSPSPRDGATS
;
A
#
# COMPACT_ATOMS: atom_id res chain seq x y z
N ALA A 1 29.51 -3.97 -0.60
CA ALA A 1 30.22 -3.29 0.51
C ALA A 1 30.76 -1.91 0.12
N ALA A 2 31.38 -1.74 -1.06
CA ALA A 2 31.89 -0.42 -1.51
C ALA A 2 30.75 0.58 -1.81
N SER A 3 29.61 0.11 -2.33
CA SER A 3 28.46 0.97 -2.69
C SER A 3 27.81 1.67 -1.49
N ASP A 4 27.87 1.09 -0.29
CA ASP A 4 27.19 1.65 0.87
C ASP A 4 27.97 2.79 1.54
N VAL A 5 29.28 2.80 1.42
CA VAL A 5 30.13 3.87 1.96
C VAL A 5 29.90 5.16 1.16
N TYR A 6 29.77 5.05 -0.14
CA TYR A 6 29.58 6.21 -1.03
C TYR A 6 28.13 6.75 -1.01
N LYS A 7 27.15 5.93 -0.72
CA LYS A 7 25.77 6.39 -0.51
C LYS A 7 25.63 7.42 0.61
N ARG A 8 26.48 7.31 1.64
CA ARG A 8 26.50 8.27 2.77
C ARG A 8 27.20 9.60 2.43
N GLN A 9 28.04 9.63 1.38
CA GLN A 9 28.80 10.81 0.99
C GLN A 9 28.21 11.56 -0.22
N GLY A 10 27.09 11.08 -0.76
CA GLY A 10 26.45 11.70 -1.94
C GLY A 10 27.21 11.49 -3.26
N ILE A 11 28.26 10.66 -3.28
CA ILE A 11 29.04 10.34 -4.48
C ILE A 11 28.64 8.97 -4.99
N ILE A 12 28.21 8.90 -6.24
CA ILE A 12 27.89 7.65 -6.92
C ILE A 12 29.11 7.21 -7.73
N VAL A 13 29.61 6.01 -7.43
CA VAL A 13 30.68 5.39 -8.22
C VAL A 13 30.05 4.44 -9.23
N LEU A 14 30.20 4.76 -10.50
CA LEU A 14 29.70 3.94 -11.60
C LEU A 14 30.69 2.80 -11.91
N PRO A 15 30.24 1.66 -12.44
CA PRO A 15 31.10 0.60 -12.95
C PRO A 15 32.08 1.14 -14.00
N GLY A 16 33.33 0.61 -14.06
CA GLY A 16 34.38 1.06 -14.97
C GLY A 16 34.06 0.92 -16.47
N GLU A 17 33.02 0.18 -16.81
CA GLU A 17 32.53 -0.02 -18.19
C GLU A 17 31.75 1.20 -18.72
N VAL A 18 31.27 2.07 -17.82
CA VAL A 18 30.51 3.25 -18.20
C VAL A 18 31.43 4.30 -18.80
N LYS A 19 31.19 4.67 -20.05
CA LYS A 19 31.98 5.65 -20.76
C LYS A 19 31.82 7.04 -20.13
N PRO A 20 32.91 7.78 -19.89
CA PRO A 20 32.84 9.18 -19.48
C PRO A 20 31.99 10.00 -20.47
N GLY A 21 31.09 10.83 -19.95
CA GLY A 21 30.14 11.61 -20.74
C GLY A 21 28.81 10.93 -21.00
N THR A 22 28.59 9.68 -20.56
CA THR A 22 27.28 9.05 -20.58
C THR A 22 26.31 9.87 -19.72
N LEU A 23 25.16 10.25 -20.28
CA LEU A 23 24.17 10.99 -19.54
C LEU A 23 23.55 10.12 -18.44
N ALA A 24 23.38 10.66 -17.26
CA ALA A 24 22.80 9.93 -16.12
C ALA A 24 21.41 9.35 -16.45
N LYS A 25 20.58 10.09 -17.20
CA LYS A 25 19.28 9.60 -17.65
C LYS A 25 19.38 8.33 -18.50
N ASP A 26 20.42 8.22 -19.35
CA ASP A 26 20.59 7.07 -20.24
C ASP A 26 21.16 5.88 -19.46
N TYR A 27 22.09 6.14 -18.56
CA TYR A 27 22.64 5.11 -17.68
C TYR A 27 21.58 4.48 -16.77
N TYR A 28 20.73 5.30 -16.15
CA TYR A 28 19.66 4.85 -15.25
C TYR A 28 18.34 4.55 -15.97
N ASN A 29 18.31 4.65 -17.31
CA ASN A 29 17.09 4.46 -18.11
C ASN A 29 15.90 5.29 -17.60
N ILE A 30 16.15 6.54 -17.20
CA ILE A 30 15.14 7.44 -16.65
C ILE A 30 14.29 7.97 -17.80
N LYS A 31 13.00 7.67 -17.76
CA LYS A 31 12.00 8.29 -18.65
C LYS A 31 11.55 9.61 -18.02
N SER A 32 11.53 10.67 -18.84
CA SER A 32 10.94 11.94 -18.42
C SER A 32 9.43 11.76 -18.16
N ASP A 33 8.98 12.31 -17.04
CA ASP A 33 7.56 12.34 -16.68
C ASP A 33 7.22 13.70 -16.05
N TYR A 34 5.94 13.98 -15.89
CA TYR A 34 5.46 15.18 -15.23
C TYR A 34 4.90 14.82 -13.86
N VAL A 35 5.39 15.49 -12.84
CA VAL A 35 4.86 15.39 -11.48
C VAL A 35 4.07 16.67 -11.20
N LEU A 36 2.81 16.53 -10.88
CA LEU A 36 1.92 17.63 -10.50
C LEU A 36 1.66 17.54 -9.00
N GLU A 37 2.00 18.57 -8.28
CA GLU A 37 1.57 18.74 -6.89
C GLU A 37 0.18 19.38 -6.89
N VAL A 38 -0.78 18.68 -6.32
CA VAL A 38 -2.19 19.11 -6.28
C VAL A 38 -2.60 19.24 -4.83
N ASP A 39 -2.96 20.45 -4.42
CA ASP A 39 -3.53 20.71 -3.10
C ASP A 39 -5.02 20.35 -3.10
N ILE A 40 -5.39 19.37 -2.27
CA ILE A 40 -6.75 18.88 -2.14
C ILE A 40 -7.26 19.27 -0.75
N THR A 41 -8.39 19.94 -0.71
CA THR A 41 -9.02 20.35 0.55
C THR A 41 -9.49 19.14 1.35
N PRO A 42 -9.46 19.18 2.70
CA PRO A 42 -9.77 18.01 3.55
C PRO A 42 -11.17 17.41 3.36
N ASN A 43 -12.12 18.17 2.84
CA ASN A 43 -13.47 17.69 2.53
C ASN A 43 -13.57 16.92 1.21
N ARG A 44 -12.49 16.85 0.44
CA ARG A 44 -12.44 16.18 -0.87
C ARG A 44 -11.56 14.93 -0.84
N ILE A 45 -11.73 14.10 0.17
CA ILE A 45 -11.03 12.82 0.30
C ILE A 45 -11.24 11.91 -0.92
N ASP A 46 -12.38 12.03 -1.59
CA ASP A 46 -12.71 11.36 -2.84
C ASP A 46 -11.76 11.71 -4.00
N ALA A 47 -11.12 12.87 -3.94
CA ALA A 47 -10.16 13.33 -4.93
C ALA A 47 -8.69 12.99 -4.57
N ALA A 48 -8.43 12.44 -3.38
CA ALA A 48 -7.07 12.16 -2.87
C ALA A 48 -6.43 10.91 -3.52
N SER A 49 -6.42 10.87 -4.86
CA SER A 49 -5.78 9.81 -5.65
C SER A 49 -5.66 10.22 -7.11
N HIS A 50 -4.85 9.50 -7.90
CA HIS A 50 -4.80 9.74 -9.36
C HIS A 50 -6.18 9.62 -10.01
N TYR A 51 -6.93 8.59 -9.64
CA TYR A 51 -8.29 8.38 -10.16
C TYR A 51 -9.24 9.48 -9.72
N GLY A 52 -9.15 9.94 -8.47
CA GLY A 52 -9.98 11.02 -7.95
C GLY A 52 -9.73 12.34 -8.68
N VAL A 53 -8.46 12.72 -8.84
CA VAL A 53 -8.08 13.92 -9.62
C VAL A 53 -8.51 13.79 -11.09
N ALA A 54 -8.30 12.60 -11.70
CA ALA A 54 -8.70 12.35 -13.08
C ALA A 54 -10.21 12.49 -13.28
N ARG A 55 -11.02 12.05 -12.31
CA ARG A 55 -12.48 12.21 -12.32
C ARG A 55 -12.90 13.68 -12.31
N ASP A 56 -12.31 14.48 -11.45
CA ASP A 56 -12.60 15.92 -11.37
C ASP A 56 -12.17 16.64 -12.65
N LEU A 57 -10.98 16.30 -13.17
CA LEU A 57 -10.48 16.85 -14.42
C LEU A 57 -11.37 16.48 -15.61
N ALA A 58 -11.81 15.24 -15.69
CA ALA A 58 -12.73 14.77 -16.74
C ALA A 58 -14.06 15.52 -16.69
N ALA A 59 -14.64 15.71 -15.51
CA ALA A 59 -15.86 16.47 -15.33
C ALA A 59 -15.69 17.94 -15.78
N TYR A 60 -14.59 18.58 -15.40
CA TYR A 60 -14.27 19.95 -15.83
C TYR A 60 -14.12 20.07 -17.34
N LEU A 61 -13.37 19.17 -17.97
CA LEU A 61 -13.14 19.19 -19.41
C LEU A 61 -14.43 18.93 -20.20
N THR A 62 -15.25 18.00 -19.75
CA THR A 62 -16.57 17.70 -20.37
C THR A 62 -17.48 18.92 -20.31
N GLN A 63 -17.52 19.65 -19.20
CA GLN A 63 -18.27 20.91 -19.10
C GLN A 63 -17.77 22.00 -20.05
N ARG A 64 -16.51 21.95 -20.45
CA ARG A 64 -15.91 22.84 -21.45
C ARG A 64 -16.05 22.36 -22.88
N GLY A 65 -16.86 21.34 -23.12
CA GLY A 65 -17.10 20.77 -24.46
C GLY A 65 -15.92 20.01 -25.03
N LYS A 66 -14.97 19.58 -24.18
CA LYS A 66 -13.86 18.71 -24.57
C LYS A 66 -14.24 17.27 -24.29
N ASP A 67 -13.92 16.38 -25.22
CA ASP A 67 -14.04 14.94 -24.98
C ASP A 67 -12.95 14.50 -23.98
N ALA A 68 -13.37 14.09 -22.81
CA ALA A 68 -12.49 13.63 -21.73
C ALA A 68 -13.02 12.30 -21.19
N GLY A 69 -12.56 11.20 -21.81
CA GLY A 69 -12.88 9.87 -21.34
C GLY A 69 -12.21 9.55 -20.01
N LEU A 70 -12.98 9.21 -18.99
CA LEU A 70 -12.48 8.64 -17.76
C LEU A 70 -12.52 7.11 -17.86
N HIS A 71 -11.34 6.48 -17.79
CA HIS A 71 -11.22 5.03 -17.85
C HIS A 71 -10.85 4.47 -16.49
N ARG A 72 -11.68 3.57 -15.98
CA ARG A 72 -11.40 2.79 -14.81
C ARG A 72 -10.63 1.52 -15.22
N PRO A 73 -9.56 1.12 -14.53
CA PRO A 73 -8.92 -0.16 -14.79
C PRO A 73 -9.93 -1.30 -14.75
N SER A 74 -9.89 -2.18 -15.76
CA SER A 74 -10.77 -3.34 -15.80
C SER A 74 -10.43 -4.31 -14.68
N VAL A 75 -11.47 -4.89 -14.08
CA VAL A 75 -11.37 -5.98 -13.11
C VAL A 75 -11.94 -7.29 -13.65
N ASN A 76 -12.26 -7.32 -14.95
CA ASN A 76 -12.94 -8.47 -15.59
C ASN A 76 -12.08 -9.74 -15.60
N ASP A 77 -10.76 -9.57 -15.57
CA ASP A 77 -9.80 -10.68 -15.56
C ASP A 77 -9.52 -11.21 -14.15
N PHE A 78 -10.12 -10.59 -13.12
CA PHE A 78 -9.98 -11.07 -11.75
C PHE A 78 -10.78 -12.38 -11.60
N ALA A 79 -10.06 -13.45 -11.30
CA ALA A 79 -10.62 -14.76 -11.03
C ALA A 79 -10.13 -15.30 -9.70
N ILE A 80 -11.00 -16.03 -9.01
CA ILE A 80 -10.66 -16.74 -7.79
C ILE A 80 -10.42 -18.22 -8.20
N ASP A 81 -9.15 -18.65 -8.10
CA ASP A 81 -8.77 -20.02 -8.49
C ASP A 81 -9.35 -21.07 -7.53
N ARG A 82 -9.44 -20.73 -6.25
CA ARG A 82 -9.98 -21.60 -5.18
C ARG A 82 -10.84 -20.82 -4.22
N LYS A 83 -12.00 -21.37 -3.88
CA LYS A 83 -12.89 -20.80 -2.85
C LYS A 83 -12.56 -21.32 -1.44
N GLU A 84 -11.84 -22.42 -1.33
CA GLU A 84 -11.48 -23.07 -0.08
C GLU A 84 -10.03 -22.76 0.32
N GLY A 85 -9.74 -22.78 1.62
CA GLY A 85 -8.40 -22.57 2.15
C GLY A 85 -7.93 -21.11 2.11
N GLY A 86 -8.82 -20.14 1.98
CA GLY A 86 -8.56 -18.73 2.23
C GLY A 86 -8.45 -18.43 3.72
N ILE A 87 -8.01 -17.20 4.03
CA ILE A 87 -7.99 -16.69 5.40
C ILE A 87 -9.40 -16.42 5.88
N ASP A 88 -9.70 -16.80 7.12
CA ASP A 88 -10.95 -16.46 7.77
C ASP A 88 -10.88 -15.02 8.31
N VAL A 89 -11.93 -14.23 8.11
CA VAL A 89 -12.00 -12.85 8.58
C VAL A 89 -13.21 -12.68 9.47
N ASP A 90 -12.96 -12.28 10.71
CA ASP A 90 -13.98 -12.02 11.73
C ASP A 90 -13.96 -10.54 12.15
N VAL A 91 -15.10 -9.89 12.15
CA VAL A 91 -15.25 -8.51 12.60
C VAL A 91 -16.03 -8.53 13.91
N ALA A 92 -15.34 -8.35 15.03
CA ALA A 92 -15.95 -8.37 16.36
C ALA A 92 -16.69 -7.06 16.71
N ASN A 93 -16.39 -5.96 16.02
CA ASN A 93 -17.06 -4.67 16.22
C ASN A 93 -17.54 -4.10 14.89
N HIS A 94 -18.79 -4.36 14.56
CA HIS A 94 -19.41 -3.90 13.31
C HIS A 94 -19.74 -2.41 13.28
N GLU A 95 -19.74 -1.71 14.42
CA GLU A 95 -19.88 -0.25 14.44
C GLU A 95 -18.58 0.42 14.00
N ALA A 96 -17.44 -0.09 14.47
CA ALA A 96 -16.12 0.44 14.11
C ALA A 96 -15.62 -0.04 12.75
N CYS A 97 -16.03 -1.23 12.31
CA CYS A 97 -15.67 -1.80 11.01
C CYS A 97 -16.89 -2.54 10.42
N ILE A 98 -17.54 -1.91 9.46
CA ILE A 98 -18.74 -2.48 8.83
C ILE A 98 -18.42 -3.75 8.06
N ARG A 99 -17.27 -3.76 7.37
CA ARG A 99 -16.84 -4.87 6.51
C ARG A 99 -15.33 -4.91 6.40
N TYR A 100 -14.77 -6.09 6.44
CA TYR A 100 -13.36 -6.36 6.17
C TYR A 100 -13.23 -7.54 5.23
N SER A 101 -12.38 -7.43 4.22
CA SER A 101 -12.21 -8.47 3.20
C SER A 101 -10.74 -8.85 3.07
N GLY A 102 -10.49 -10.13 2.84
CA GLY A 102 -9.16 -10.65 2.63
C GLY A 102 -9.07 -11.49 1.35
N VAL A 103 -7.93 -11.41 0.68
CA VAL A 103 -7.57 -12.29 -0.44
C VAL A 103 -6.29 -12.99 -0.09
N THR A 104 -6.32 -14.31 -0.14
CA THR A 104 -5.12 -15.16 0.04
C THR A 104 -4.49 -15.43 -1.31
N MET A 105 -3.20 -15.14 -1.44
CA MET A 105 -2.40 -15.46 -2.63
C MET A 105 -1.25 -16.38 -2.22
N ARG A 106 -1.10 -17.49 -2.92
CA ARG A 106 -0.06 -18.50 -2.65
C ARG A 106 0.97 -18.52 -3.77
N ASN A 107 2.17 -19.03 -3.45
CA ASN A 107 3.30 -19.08 -4.37
C ASN A 107 3.70 -17.73 -4.94
N VAL A 108 3.61 -16.69 -4.12
CA VAL A 108 4.10 -15.36 -4.45
C VAL A 108 5.62 -15.35 -4.34
N LYS A 109 6.27 -14.73 -5.31
CA LYS A 109 7.71 -14.47 -5.25
C LYS A 109 7.95 -13.03 -4.88
N VAL A 110 8.42 -12.79 -3.66
CA VAL A 110 8.86 -11.46 -3.25
C VAL A 110 10.20 -11.17 -3.94
N ALA A 111 10.27 -10.06 -4.65
CA ALA A 111 11.43 -9.66 -5.43
C ALA A 111 11.48 -8.13 -5.57
N GLU A 112 12.53 -7.62 -6.16
CA GLU A 112 12.61 -6.22 -6.57
C GLU A 112 11.48 -5.89 -7.55
N SER A 113 10.89 -4.72 -7.38
CA SER A 113 9.83 -4.23 -8.27
C SER A 113 10.33 -3.97 -9.68
N PRO A 114 9.49 -4.15 -10.70
CA PRO A 114 9.84 -3.79 -12.07
C PRO A 114 10.08 -2.27 -12.18
N ASP A 115 10.93 -1.89 -13.13
CA ASP A 115 11.39 -0.50 -13.27
C ASP A 115 10.26 0.52 -13.43
N TRP A 116 9.20 0.16 -14.15
CA TRP A 116 8.05 1.05 -14.31
C TRP A 116 7.37 1.39 -12.98
N LEU A 117 7.28 0.42 -12.06
CA LEU A 117 6.66 0.60 -10.74
C LEU A 117 7.57 1.42 -9.85
N LYS A 118 8.88 1.10 -9.83
CA LYS A 118 9.88 1.87 -9.09
C LYS A 118 9.90 3.34 -9.53
N GLN A 119 9.91 3.59 -10.83
CA GLN A 119 9.92 4.96 -11.38
C GLN A 119 8.68 5.75 -10.95
N ARG A 120 7.48 5.15 -11.03
CA ARG A 120 6.25 5.84 -10.62
C ARG A 120 6.21 6.17 -9.14
N LEU A 121 6.60 5.23 -8.29
CA LEU A 121 6.66 5.47 -6.84
C LEU A 121 7.73 6.52 -6.48
N SER A 122 8.90 6.43 -7.10
CA SER A 122 9.97 7.40 -6.88
C SER A 122 9.59 8.80 -7.35
N ALA A 123 8.80 8.93 -8.42
CA ALA A 123 8.33 10.22 -8.92
C ALA A 123 7.44 10.96 -7.92
N ILE A 124 6.72 10.25 -7.08
CA ILE A 124 5.89 10.83 -5.99
C ILE A 124 6.60 10.81 -4.63
N GLY A 125 7.93 10.60 -4.61
CA GLY A 125 8.76 10.66 -3.40
C GLY A 125 8.76 9.39 -2.55
N LEU A 126 8.15 8.29 -3.00
CA LEU A 126 8.18 7.02 -2.29
C LEU A 126 9.43 6.22 -2.65
N ARG A 127 10.05 5.61 -1.64
CA ARG A 127 11.17 4.69 -1.84
C ARG A 127 10.64 3.28 -2.11
N PRO A 128 10.94 2.68 -3.26
CA PRO A 128 10.61 1.28 -3.54
C PRO A 128 11.27 0.33 -2.53
N ILE A 129 10.55 -0.73 -2.15
CA ILE A 129 10.98 -1.72 -1.16
C ILE A 129 11.04 -3.11 -1.81
N ASN A 130 9.90 -3.64 -2.20
CA ASN A 130 9.74 -4.89 -2.94
C ASN A 130 8.40 -4.89 -3.70
N ASN A 131 8.24 -5.79 -4.65
CA ASN A 131 7.07 -5.84 -5.52
C ASN A 131 5.73 -5.91 -4.78
N VAL A 132 5.65 -6.59 -3.65
CA VAL A 132 4.40 -6.73 -2.88
C VAL A 132 4.03 -5.42 -2.20
N VAL A 133 4.96 -4.82 -1.45
CA VAL A 133 4.74 -3.55 -0.75
C VAL A 133 4.52 -2.42 -1.75
N ASP A 134 5.29 -2.41 -2.84
CA ASP A 134 5.21 -1.37 -3.86
C ASP A 134 3.88 -1.42 -4.63
N ILE A 135 3.32 -2.60 -4.87
CA ILE A 135 1.97 -2.74 -5.45
C ILE A 135 0.92 -2.16 -4.50
N THR A 136 1.00 -2.42 -3.19
CA THR A 136 0.02 -1.85 -2.24
C THR A 136 0.11 -0.33 -2.20
N ASN A 137 1.32 0.23 -2.21
CA ASN A 137 1.53 1.68 -2.30
C ASN A 137 1.03 2.26 -3.63
N TYR A 138 1.30 1.57 -4.74
CA TYR A 138 0.81 2.00 -6.05
C TYR A 138 -0.72 2.05 -6.10
N ILE A 139 -1.41 1.03 -5.60
CA ILE A 139 -2.88 1.01 -5.56
C ILE A 139 -3.43 2.11 -4.66
N LEU A 140 -2.83 2.35 -3.51
CA LEU A 140 -3.20 3.46 -2.64
C LEU A 140 -3.19 4.80 -3.38
N HIS A 141 -2.08 5.13 -4.04
CA HIS A 141 -1.98 6.40 -4.76
C HIS A 141 -2.79 6.45 -6.06
N ALA A 142 -2.97 5.30 -6.73
CA ALA A 142 -3.76 5.24 -7.96
C ALA A 142 -5.26 5.38 -7.69
N THR A 143 -5.78 4.77 -6.63
CA THR A 143 -7.23 4.63 -6.41
C THR A 143 -7.74 5.29 -5.12
N GLY A 144 -6.84 5.69 -4.21
CA GLY A 144 -7.18 6.18 -2.89
C GLY A 144 -7.52 5.08 -1.88
N GLN A 145 -7.27 3.82 -2.25
CA GLN A 145 -7.68 2.67 -1.45
C GLN A 145 -6.46 2.03 -0.76
N PRO A 146 -6.35 2.15 0.57
CA PRO A 146 -5.28 1.51 1.30
C PRO A 146 -5.44 -0.01 1.31
N LEU A 147 -4.34 -0.69 1.02
CA LEU A 147 -4.22 -2.13 1.13
C LEU A 147 -3.16 -2.46 2.17
N HIS A 148 -3.36 -3.54 2.92
CA HIS A 148 -2.32 -4.08 3.79
C HIS A 148 -2.03 -5.53 3.45
N CYS A 149 -0.75 -5.88 3.42
CA CYS A 149 -0.31 -7.22 3.06
C CYS A 149 0.45 -7.86 4.22
N PHE A 150 -0.01 -9.03 4.64
CA PHE A 150 0.62 -9.85 5.68
C PHE A 150 1.25 -11.10 5.09
N ASP A 151 2.33 -11.57 5.69
CA ASP A 151 2.80 -12.92 5.49
C ASP A 151 1.80 -13.91 6.10
N LEU A 152 1.22 -14.76 5.26
CA LEU A 152 0.16 -15.71 5.68
C LEU A 152 0.64 -16.64 6.80
N ASN A 153 1.91 -17.03 6.77
CA ASN A 153 2.50 -17.92 7.77
C ASN A 153 2.64 -17.26 9.16
N ARG A 154 2.53 -15.92 9.21
CA ARG A 154 2.57 -15.17 10.46
C ARG A 154 1.18 -14.87 11.04
N ILE A 155 0.13 -15.27 10.34
CA ILE A 155 -1.24 -15.17 10.83
C ILE A 155 -1.56 -16.42 11.65
N ALA A 156 -1.32 -16.36 12.95
CA ALA A 156 -1.59 -17.47 13.86
C ALA A 156 -3.07 -17.86 13.84
N GLY A 157 -3.33 -19.18 13.77
CA GLY A 157 -4.69 -19.72 13.69
C GLY A 157 -5.36 -19.63 12.32
N GLY A 158 -4.68 -19.03 11.31
CA GLY A 158 -5.27 -18.86 9.98
C GLY A 158 -6.48 -17.93 9.95
N LYS A 159 -6.63 -17.06 10.95
CA LYS A 159 -7.76 -16.19 11.15
C LYS A 159 -7.33 -14.75 11.41
N VAL A 160 -8.00 -13.81 10.77
CA VAL A 160 -7.88 -12.37 11.02
C VAL A 160 -9.10 -11.91 11.82
N ILE A 161 -8.86 -11.20 12.91
CA ILE A 161 -9.90 -10.71 13.82
C ILE A 161 -9.76 -9.19 13.92
N VAL A 162 -10.83 -8.47 13.55
CA VAL A 162 -10.89 -7.00 13.70
C VAL A 162 -11.63 -6.69 14.98
N LYS A 163 -10.92 -6.13 15.98
CA LYS A 163 -11.47 -5.85 17.31
C LYS A 163 -10.80 -4.63 17.96
N PRO A 164 -11.41 -4.00 18.96
CA PRO A 164 -10.76 -2.98 19.77
C PRO A 164 -9.52 -3.54 20.48
N ALA A 165 -8.51 -2.69 20.69
CA ALA A 165 -7.34 -3.01 21.49
C ALA A 165 -7.71 -3.20 22.98
N VAL A 166 -6.82 -3.84 23.71
CA VAL A 166 -6.89 -3.86 25.17
C VAL A 166 -6.28 -2.57 25.71
N GLU A 167 -6.93 -1.93 26.68
CA GLU A 167 -6.44 -0.71 27.29
C GLU A 167 -5.04 -0.90 27.87
N GLY A 168 -4.08 -0.03 27.48
CA GLY A 168 -2.68 -0.10 27.92
C GLY A 168 -1.83 -1.14 27.18
N GLU A 169 -2.35 -1.85 26.18
CA GLU A 169 -1.58 -2.81 25.35
C GLU A 169 -0.39 -2.10 24.70
N LYS A 170 0.77 -2.75 24.74
CA LYS A 170 1.98 -2.27 24.05
C LYS A 170 2.10 -2.88 22.67
N PHE A 171 2.26 -2.03 21.66
CA PHE A 171 2.35 -2.43 20.29
C PHE A 171 3.51 -1.74 19.58
N VAL A 172 4.39 -2.51 18.92
CA VAL A 172 5.51 -1.98 18.15
C VAL A 172 5.13 -1.91 16.67
N THR A 173 5.13 -0.71 16.14
CA THR A 173 4.81 -0.44 14.74
C THR A 173 6.02 -0.62 13.81
N LEU A 174 5.80 -0.64 12.47
CA LEU A 174 6.86 -0.85 11.45
C LEU A 174 7.98 0.21 11.49
N ASP A 175 7.73 1.37 12.10
CA ASP A 175 8.73 2.41 12.36
C ASP A 175 9.55 2.16 13.63
N GLU A 176 9.43 0.95 14.23
CA GLU A 176 10.11 0.51 15.44
C GLU A 176 9.74 1.34 16.71
N VAL A 177 8.62 2.07 16.67
CA VAL A 177 8.12 2.85 17.78
C VAL A 177 7.15 2.01 18.61
N GLU A 178 7.40 1.91 19.94
CA GLU A 178 6.44 1.32 20.87
C GLU A 178 5.33 2.32 21.17
N ARG A 179 4.10 1.90 20.95
CA ARG A 179 2.88 2.68 21.22
C ARG A 179 2.09 2.04 22.34
N THR A 180 1.44 2.85 23.14
CA THR A 180 0.47 2.38 24.14
C THR A 180 -0.92 2.57 23.54
N LEU A 181 -1.63 1.46 23.35
CA LEU A 181 -2.95 1.44 22.77
C LEU A 181 -4.03 1.74 23.80
N THR A 182 -5.15 2.21 23.33
CA THR A 182 -6.37 2.44 24.10
C THR A 182 -7.50 1.54 23.59
N SER A 183 -8.54 1.37 24.38
CA SER A 183 -9.74 0.62 23.97
C SER A 183 -10.50 1.23 22.79
N ASN A 184 -10.16 2.47 22.39
CA ASN A 184 -10.72 3.13 21.21
C ASN A 184 -9.93 2.82 19.92
N ASP A 185 -8.74 2.23 20.02
CA ASP A 185 -7.94 1.85 18.87
C ASP A 185 -8.48 0.55 18.28
N LEU A 186 -8.81 0.57 17.00
CA LEU A 186 -9.23 -0.63 16.28
C LEU A 186 -8.00 -1.38 15.78
N MET A 187 -7.94 -2.67 16.08
CA MET A 187 -6.81 -3.53 15.75
C MET A 187 -7.20 -4.62 14.77
N ILE A 188 -6.28 -4.95 13.90
CA ILE A 188 -6.29 -6.17 13.11
C ILE A 188 -5.39 -7.17 13.82
N CYS A 189 -5.98 -8.26 14.28
CA CYS A 189 -5.33 -9.27 15.11
C CYS A 189 -5.34 -10.64 14.41
N ASN A 190 -4.45 -11.51 14.83
CA ASN A 190 -4.63 -12.95 14.67
C ASN A 190 -5.18 -13.55 15.98
N GLU A 191 -5.23 -14.87 16.09
CA GLU A 191 -5.75 -15.52 17.31
C GLU A 191 -4.87 -15.28 18.56
N LYS A 192 -3.63 -14.83 18.40
CA LYS A 192 -2.67 -14.69 19.50
C LYS A 192 -2.32 -13.25 19.84
N GLU A 193 -2.18 -12.39 18.84
CA GLU A 193 -1.65 -11.04 19.05
C GLU A 193 -2.21 -10.03 18.03
N SER A 194 -2.04 -8.76 18.35
CA SER A 194 -2.32 -7.63 17.46
C SER A 194 -1.27 -7.55 16.36
N MET A 195 -1.70 -7.36 15.11
CA MET A 195 -0.84 -7.32 13.93
C MET A 195 -0.75 -5.94 13.29
N CYS A 196 -1.79 -5.12 13.41
CA CYS A 196 -1.87 -3.81 12.75
C CYS A 196 -2.87 -2.90 13.48
N ILE A 197 -2.57 -1.61 13.59
CA ILE A 197 -3.54 -0.59 13.96
C ILE A 197 -4.35 -0.28 12.70
N ALA A 198 -5.65 -0.57 12.73
CA ALA A 198 -6.50 -0.48 11.56
C ALA A 198 -6.50 0.93 10.95
N GLY A 199 -6.18 1.00 9.65
CA GLY A 199 -6.14 2.26 8.91
C GLY A 199 -4.98 3.21 9.28
N VAL A 200 -4.04 2.79 10.15
CA VAL A 200 -2.95 3.64 10.62
C VAL A 200 -1.58 3.03 10.31
N PHE A 201 -1.21 1.92 10.99
CA PHE A 201 0.16 1.41 10.90
C PHE A 201 0.24 -0.10 11.11
N GLY A 202 1.01 -0.78 10.26
CA GLY A 202 1.35 -2.19 10.43
C GLY A 202 2.28 -2.45 11.61
N GLY A 203 2.19 -3.64 12.18
CA GLY A 203 3.10 -4.13 13.21
C GLY A 203 4.39 -4.71 12.62
N LEU A 204 5.47 -4.61 13.39
CA LEU A 204 6.80 -5.05 12.97
C LEU A 204 6.87 -6.55 12.63
N LYS A 205 6.08 -7.38 13.31
CA LYS A 205 6.21 -8.85 13.25
C LYS A 205 5.46 -9.53 12.11
N SER A 206 4.43 -8.89 11.55
CA SER A 206 3.49 -9.52 10.61
C SER A 206 3.73 -9.17 9.13
N GLY A 207 4.69 -8.29 8.87
CA GLY A 207 5.02 -7.80 7.53
C GLY A 207 5.61 -8.87 6.61
N VAL A 208 5.53 -8.58 5.31
CA VAL A 208 6.13 -9.39 4.24
C VAL A 208 7.65 -9.26 4.26
N THR A 209 8.33 -10.38 4.11
CA THR A 209 9.80 -10.50 3.99
C THR A 209 10.20 -11.11 2.65
N ASN A 210 11.50 -11.15 2.35
CA ASN A 210 12.00 -11.76 1.12
C ASN A 210 11.72 -13.27 1.02
N ASP A 211 11.50 -13.93 2.16
CA ASP A 211 11.23 -15.38 2.23
C ASP A 211 9.73 -15.69 2.21
N THR A 212 8.87 -14.67 2.17
CA THR A 212 7.42 -14.83 2.13
C THR A 212 6.99 -15.43 0.80
N THR A 213 6.24 -16.53 0.85
CA THR A 213 5.68 -17.22 -0.33
C THR A 213 4.16 -17.14 -0.41
N ASP A 214 3.52 -16.94 0.71
CA ASP A 214 2.07 -16.87 0.78
C ASP A 214 1.66 -15.60 1.52
N ILE A 215 0.75 -14.85 0.95
CA ILE A 215 0.33 -13.56 1.48
C ILE A 215 -1.18 -13.50 1.70
N CYS A 216 -1.56 -12.72 2.69
CA CYS A 216 -2.93 -12.27 2.88
C CYS A 216 -2.99 -10.77 2.59
N LEU A 217 -3.67 -10.40 1.51
CA LEU A 217 -3.96 -9.03 1.17
C LEU A 217 -5.30 -8.64 1.80
N LEU A 218 -5.26 -7.68 2.70
CA LEU A 218 -6.42 -7.20 3.40
C LEU A 218 -6.85 -5.84 2.87
N TYR A 219 -8.16 -5.70 2.76
CA TYR A 219 -8.83 -4.55 2.24
C TYR A 219 -9.78 -4.01 3.30
N THR A 220 -9.53 -2.78 3.73
CA THR A 220 -10.39 -2.13 4.69
C THR A 220 -11.69 -1.66 4.03
N SER A 221 -12.79 -1.90 4.71
CA SER A 221 -14.02 -1.17 4.48
C SER A 221 -13.80 0.33 4.71
N PRO A 222 -14.60 1.19 4.10
CA PRO A 222 -14.52 2.62 4.35
C PRO A 222 -14.48 2.92 5.85
N SER A 223 -13.59 3.82 6.23
CA SER A 223 -13.49 4.33 7.60
C SER A 223 -14.87 4.82 8.06
N PRO A 224 -15.21 4.72 9.35
CA PRO A 224 -16.42 5.34 9.88
C PRO A 224 -16.56 6.83 9.53
N ARG A 225 -15.46 7.51 9.20
CA ARG A 225 -15.47 8.88 8.66
C ARG A 225 -16.04 8.98 7.25
N ASP A 226 -15.99 7.91 6.46
CA ASP A 226 -16.51 7.93 5.08
C ASP A 226 -18.04 7.78 5.03
N GLY A 227 -18.65 7.34 6.11
CA GLY A 227 -20.11 7.25 6.28
C GLY A 227 -20.76 8.47 6.93
N ALA A 228 -19.97 9.44 7.40
CA ALA A 228 -20.47 10.62 8.12
C ALA A 228 -20.75 11.84 7.23
N THR A 229 -20.71 11.69 5.92
CA THR A 229 -21.05 12.74 4.95
C THR A 229 -22.28 12.35 4.14
N SER A 230 -23.40 12.32 4.78
CA SER A 230 -24.72 12.43 4.13
C SER A 230 -25.54 13.49 4.84
#